data_eb41780d6d0096f4961ac9ee6a03961a
#
_entry.id   eb41780d6d0096f4961ac9ee6a03961a
#
_cell.length_a   1.000
_cell.length_b   1.000
_cell.length_c   1.000
_cell.angle_alpha   90.00
_cell.angle_beta   90.00
_cell.angle_gamma   90.00
#
_symmetry.space_group_name_H-M   'P 1'
#
loop_
_entity.id
_entity.type
_entity.pdbx_description
1 polymer ?
#
loop_
_entity_poly.entity_id
_entity_poly.type
_entity_poly.pdbx_seq_one_letter_code
_entity_poly.pdbx_strand_id
1 'polypeptide(L)'
;IQEITEAARASRNSLVVASIPESDIEVGGEAGKTALEAIEHTFGRMEAIWKPVAANEGFEVVRRRLFLDCKNESAKELVCAKFSDMYRESPTDFPLEAKEIEYKKRLLSCYPIHPEVFDRLYEDWATLERFQRTRGVLRLMAAVIHELWMGSDAGLLIMPGSLPMDVPNVRDELTRHLSEGWNALVDKEVDGKHSRPYQQDQAVSRYGKLLASRRVARTIMLGSAPTVRQQSVRGVEAARVRLGVSQPGESIAVFNDALNALQSSLAYLYTNPSADRFWYDTRPTLRKTVEDRATQVSESEVEFEIERRLKKLRREQPFAGVH
;
A
#
# COMPACT_ATOMS: atom_id res chain seq x y z
N ILE A 1 -3.70 -39.53 15.44
CA ILE A 1 -3.23 -39.11 14.11
C ILE A 1 -2.07 -39.98 13.69
N GLN A 2 -1.02 -40.14 14.53
CA GLN A 2 0.15 -40.98 14.22
C GLN A 2 -0.25 -42.41 13.87
N GLU A 3 -1.12 -43.02 14.64
CA GLU A 3 -1.60 -44.39 14.39
C GLU A 3 -2.33 -44.53 13.04
N ILE A 4 -3.09 -43.53 12.59
CA ILE A 4 -3.77 -43.49 11.32
C ILE A 4 -2.76 -43.44 10.17
N THR A 5 -1.74 -42.58 10.31
CA THR A 5 -0.69 -42.44 9.28
C THR A 5 0.18 -43.68 9.17
N GLU A 6 0.50 -44.33 10.30
CA GLU A 6 1.24 -45.59 10.33
C GLU A 6 0.41 -46.75 9.74
N ALA A 7 -0.88 -46.81 10.05
CA ALA A 7 -1.80 -47.83 9.47
C ALA A 7 -1.94 -47.66 7.94
N ALA A 8 -2.05 -46.41 7.47
CA ALA A 8 -2.12 -46.12 6.04
C ALA A 8 -0.83 -46.53 5.30
N ARG A 9 0.33 -46.31 5.94
CA ARG A 9 1.63 -46.76 5.41
C ARG A 9 1.76 -48.29 5.30
N ALA A 10 1.18 -49.00 6.26
CA ALA A 10 1.19 -50.45 6.28
C ALA A 10 0.19 -51.05 5.31
N SER A 11 -0.82 -50.31 4.86
CA SER A 11 -1.89 -50.77 3.98
C SER A 11 -1.56 -50.50 2.52
N ARG A 12 -1.74 -51.48 1.66
CA ARG A 12 -1.63 -51.30 0.20
C ARG A 12 -2.82 -50.48 -0.31
N ASN A 13 -2.54 -49.55 -1.22
CA ASN A 13 -3.55 -48.70 -1.89
C ASN A 13 -4.34 -47.78 -0.94
N SER A 14 -3.71 -47.27 0.13
CA SER A 14 -4.29 -46.29 1.02
C SER A 14 -3.53 -44.95 0.92
N LEU A 15 -4.26 -43.86 1.04
CA LEU A 15 -3.74 -42.49 1.04
C LEU A 15 -4.46 -41.71 2.15
N VAL A 16 -3.67 -41.03 3.01
CA VAL A 16 -4.20 -40.05 3.97
C VAL A 16 -3.87 -38.69 3.49
N VAL A 17 -4.88 -37.85 3.35
CA VAL A 17 -4.73 -36.41 3.01
C VAL A 17 -5.27 -35.61 4.18
N ALA A 18 -4.44 -34.74 4.73
CA ALA A 18 -4.81 -33.83 5.80
C ALA A 18 -4.73 -32.37 5.27
N SER A 19 -5.75 -31.57 5.57
CA SER A 19 -5.74 -30.13 5.34
C SER A 19 -5.42 -29.42 6.64
N ILE A 20 -4.36 -28.66 6.64
CA ILE A 20 -3.87 -27.90 7.80
C ILE A 20 -4.08 -26.42 7.52
N PRO A 21 -4.75 -25.65 8.40
CA PRO A 21 -4.88 -24.20 8.26
C PRO A 21 -3.51 -23.51 8.31
N GLU A 22 -3.31 -22.49 7.50
CA GLU A 22 -2.03 -21.75 7.43
C GLU A 22 -1.91 -20.66 8.52
N SER A 23 -3.01 -20.30 9.20
CA SER A 23 -3.01 -19.20 10.20
C SER A 23 -3.43 -19.65 11.60
N ASP A 24 -2.73 -19.16 12.60
CA ASP A 24 -3.03 -19.37 14.04
C ASP A 24 -4.45 -18.91 14.44
N ILE A 25 -5.01 -17.94 13.70
CA ILE A 25 -6.37 -17.40 13.96
C ILE A 25 -7.46 -18.41 13.58
N GLU A 26 -7.22 -19.26 12.58
CA GLU A 26 -8.19 -20.29 12.17
C GLU A 26 -8.21 -21.47 13.13
N VAL A 27 -7.23 -21.59 13.98
CA VAL A 27 -7.04 -22.76 14.89
C VAL A 27 -7.59 -22.55 16.29
N GLY A 28 -8.14 -21.37 16.61
CA GLY A 28 -8.91 -21.17 17.84
C GLY A 28 -8.10 -21.00 19.14
N GLY A 29 -6.95 -20.29 19.08
CA GLY A 29 -6.18 -19.92 20.27
C GLY A 29 -5.02 -20.85 20.60
N GLU A 30 -4.39 -20.68 21.78
CA GLU A 30 -3.15 -21.38 22.15
C GLU A 30 -3.25 -22.92 22.14
N ALA A 31 -4.39 -23.46 22.56
CA ALA A 31 -4.62 -24.90 22.52
C ALA A 31 -4.66 -25.44 21.06
N GLY A 32 -5.22 -24.67 20.16
CA GLY A 32 -5.23 -24.98 18.75
C GLY A 32 -3.83 -24.87 18.14
N LYS A 33 -3.02 -23.90 18.53
CA LYS A 33 -1.63 -23.73 18.09
C LYS A 33 -0.76 -24.92 18.50
N THR A 34 -0.85 -25.34 19.76
CA THR A 34 -0.16 -26.55 20.24
C THR A 34 -0.59 -27.80 19.48
N ALA A 35 -1.88 -27.93 19.16
CA ALA A 35 -2.38 -29.05 18.35
C ALA A 35 -1.86 -28.98 16.91
N LEU A 36 -1.77 -27.78 16.31
CA LEU A 36 -1.23 -27.59 14.97
C LEU A 36 0.27 -27.95 14.91
N GLU A 37 1.06 -27.47 15.86
CA GLU A 37 2.48 -27.80 15.98
C GLU A 37 2.71 -29.33 16.14
N ALA A 38 1.88 -29.99 16.93
CA ALA A 38 1.93 -31.44 17.08
C ALA A 38 1.55 -32.18 15.78
N ILE A 39 0.61 -31.66 15.01
CA ILE A 39 0.20 -32.18 13.70
C ILE A 39 1.32 -31.98 12.68
N GLU A 40 1.86 -30.77 12.57
CA GLU A 40 2.99 -30.45 11.69
C GLU A 40 4.22 -31.30 12.00
N HIS A 41 4.52 -31.50 13.27
CA HIS A 41 5.63 -32.35 13.70
C HIS A 41 5.40 -33.83 13.33
N THR A 42 4.17 -34.29 13.36
CA THR A 42 3.81 -35.68 13.00
C THR A 42 3.85 -35.91 11.49
N PHE A 43 3.29 -34.99 10.71
CA PHE A 43 3.25 -35.07 9.24
C PHE A 43 4.58 -34.62 8.60
N GLY A 44 5.25 -33.61 9.12
CA GLY A 44 6.49 -33.07 8.57
C GLY A 44 7.67 -34.05 8.54
N ARG A 45 7.59 -35.15 9.30
CA ARG A 45 8.59 -36.23 9.28
C ARG A 45 8.36 -37.26 8.18
N MET A 46 7.19 -37.28 7.57
CA MET A 46 6.76 -38.45 6.83
C MET A 46 6.39 -38.19 5.36
N GLU A 47 6.19 -36.92 4.92
CA GLU A 47 5.63 -36.67 3.60
C GLU A 47 5.93 -35.31 2.98
N ALA A 48 5.65 -35.20 1.69
CA ALA A 48 5.77 -33.94 0.95
C ALA A 48 4.63 -32.99 1.33
N ILE A 49 4.96 -31.80 1.84
CA ILE A 49 4.00 -30.72 1.99
C ILE A 49 3.62 -30.23 0.59
N TRP A 50 2.39 -30.51 0.18
CA TRP A 50 1.86 -30.00 -1.06
C TRP A 50 1.07 -28.71 -0.84
N LYS A 51 1.56 -27.62 -1.40
CA LYS A 51 0.83 -26.35 -1.47
C LYS A 51 0.14 -26.28 -2.84
N PRO A 52 -1.20 -26.34 -2.89
CA PRO A 52 -1.96 -26.40 -4.15
C PRO A 52 -1.83 -25.13 -4.99
N VAL A 53 -1.44 -24.02 -4.36
CA VAL A 53 -1.23 -22.72 -5.02
C VAL A 53 0.11 -22.18 -4.55
N ALA A 54 1.02 -21.89 -5.46
CA ALA A 54 2.25 -21.20 -5.13
C ALA A 54 1.92 -19.77 -4.68
N ALA A 55 2.76 -19.19 -3.81
CA ALA A 55 2.52 -17.84 -3.26
C ALA A 55 2.36 -16.77 -4.35
N ASN A 56 3.03 -16.95 -5.49
CA ASN A 56 2.96 -16.08 -6.67
C ASN A 56 1.75 -16.33 -7.58
N GLU A 57 0.94 -17.36 -7.34
CA GLU A 57 -0.25 -17.68 -8.13
C GLU A 57 -1.57 -17.23 -7.47
N GLY A 58 -1.49 -16.75 -6.24
CA GLY A 58 -2.66 -16.29 -5.48
C GLY A 58 -3.48 -15.21 -6.20
N PHE A 59 -2.82 -14.36 -7.01
CA PHE A 59 -3.50 -13.36 -7.82
C PHE A 59 -4.44 -13.97 -8.87
N GLU A 60 -4.09 -15.10 -9.47
CA GLU A 60 -4.93 -15.76 -10.47
C GLU A 60 -6.22 -16.31 -9.86
N VAL A 61 -6.13 -16.85 -8.64
CA VAL A 61 -7.30 -17.29 -7.87
C VAL A 61 -8.23 -16.10 -7.62
N VAL A 62 -7.70 -14.95 -7.18
CA VAL A 62 -8.49 -13.74 -6.95
C VAL A 62 -9.13 -13.26 -8.25
N ARG A 63 -8.37 -13.15 -9.33
CA ARG A 63 -8.88 -12.73 -10.64
C ARG A 63 -10.04 -13.63 -11.11
N ARG A 64 -9.87 -14.95 -11.10
CA ARG A 64 -10.90 -15.92 -11.52
C ARG A 64 -12.15 -15.91 -10.64
N ARG A 65 -12.03 -15.53 -9.38
CA ARG A 65 -13.15 -15.40 -8.45
C ARG A 65 -13.93 -14.10 -8.63
N LEU A 66 -13.27 -13.02 -9.05
CA LEU A 66 -13.85 -11.69 -9.16
C LEU A 66 -14.30 -11.34 -10.58
N PHE A 67 -13.70 -11.95 -11.60
CA PHE A 67 -13.98 -11.63 -12.99
C PHE A 67 -14.27 -12.89 -13.82
N LEU A 68 -15.17 -12.74 -14.75
CA LEU A 68 -15.32 -13.68 -15.88
C LEU A 68 -14.16 -13.48 -16.86
N ASP A 69 -13.99 -14.44 -17.76
CA ASP A 69 -12.99 -14.32 -18.83
C ASP A 69 -13.26 -13.10 -19.72
N CYS A 70 -12.17 -12.45 -20.14
CA CYS A 70 -12.26 -11.29 -20.99
C CYS A 70 -12.82 -11.69 -22.37
N LYS A 71 -13.92 -11.05 -22.78
CA LYS A 71 -14.54 -11.32 -24.09
C LYS A 71 -13.76 -10.74 -25.26
N ASN A 72 -12.91 -9.73 -25.01
CA ASN A 72 -12.12 -9.05 -26.03
C ASN A 72 -10.62 -9.15 -25.72
N GLU A 73 -10.04 -10.28 -26.08
CA GLU A 73 -8.60 -10.54 -25.83
C GLU A 73 -7.72 -9.53 -26.57
N SER A 74 -8.08 -9.09 -27.80
CA SER A 74 -7.29 -8.09 -28.53
C SER A 74 -7.25 -6.75 -27.80
N ALA A 75 -8.35 -6.31 -27.19
CA ALA A 75 -8.36 -5.09 -26.39
C ALA A 75 -7.52 -5.22 -25.12
N LYS A 76 -7.58 -6.36 -24.43
CA LYS A 76 -6.74 -6.68 -23.28
C LYS A 76 -5.25 -6.64 -23.64
N GLU A 77 -4.86 -7.29 -24.74
CA GLU A 77 -3.49 -7.29 -25.23
C GLU A 77 -3.01 -5.87 -25.57
N LEU A 78 -3.85 -5.07 -26.22
CA LEU A 78 -3.54 -3.68 -26.58
C LEU A 78 -3.31 -2.82 -25.32
N VAL A 79 -4.17 -2.94 -24.32
CA VAL A 79 -4.01 -2.23 -23.03
C VAL A 79 -2.69 -2.61 -22.36
N CYS A 80 -2.43 -3.91 -22.19
CA CYS A 80 -1.19 -4.38 -21.57
C CYS A 80 0.06 -4.01 -22.36
N ALA A 81 -0.02 -3.97 -23.71
CA ALA A 81 1.07 -3.50 -24.56
C ALA A 81 1.37 -2.02 -24.31
N LYS A 82 0.34 -1.16 -24.28
CA LYS A 82 0.52 0.28 -24.03
C LYS A 82 1.14 0.57 -22.67
N PHE A 83 0.77 -0.17 -21.61
CA PHE A 83 1.44 -0.05 -20.31
C PHE A 83 2.91 -0.47 -20.40
N SER A 84 3.20 -1.62 -21.02
CA SER A 84 4.58 -2.10 -21.21
C SER A 84 5.43 -1.12 -22.01
N ASP A 85 4.86 -0.49 -23.05
CA ASP A 85 5.55 0.50 -23.89
C ASP A 85 5.86 1.76 -23.05
N MET A 86 4.89 2.29 -22.32
CA MET A 86 5.08 3.43 -21.41
C MET A 86 6.23 3.17 -20.41
N TYR A 87 6.31 1.98 -19.82
CA TYR A 87 7.38 1.65 -18.87
C TYR A 87 8.76 1.59 -19.53
N ARG A 88 8.84 1.15 -20.79
CA ARG A 88 10.09 1.12 -21.57
C ARG A 88 10.52 2.48 -22.08
N GLU A 89 9.57 3.33 -22.46
CA GLU A 89 9.82 4.69 -22.93
C GLU A 89 10.32 5.63 -21.83
N SER A 90 9.94 5.37 -20.56
CA SER A 90 10.35 6.18 -19.42
C SER A 90 11.17 5.36 -18.39
N PRO A 91 12.37 4.91 -18.77
CA PRO A 91 13.13 3.92 -18.01
C PRO A 91 13.63 4.40 -16.65
N THR A 92 13.71 5.68 -16.39
CA THR A 92 14.15 6.26 -15.13
C THR A 92 12.99 6.49 -14.15
N ASP A 93 11.75 6.47 -14.64
CA ASP A 93 10.57 6.77 -13.83
C ASP A 93 9.98 5.56 -13.15
N PHE A 94 10.19 4.36 -13.68
CA PHE A 94 9.59 3.12 -13.21
C PHE A 94 10.64 2.12 -12.70
N PRO A 95 10.23 1.18 -11.82
CA PRO A 95 11.09 0.09 -11.37
C PRO A 95 11.69 -0.71 -12.54
N LEU A 96 12.89 -1.27 -12.34
CA LEU A 96 13.60 -1.99 -13.41
C LEU A 96 12.79 -3.16 -13.96
N GLU A 97 12.14 -3.92 -13.09
CA GLU A 97 11.33 -5.08 -13.48
C GLU A 97 10.12 -4.72 -14.35
N ALA A 98 9.58 -3.50 -14.24
CA ALA A 98 8.42 -3.07 -15.02
C ALA A 98 8.68 -3.01 -16.53
N LYS A 99 9.96 -2.93 -16.94
CA LYS A 99 10.39 -2.86 -18.34
C LYS A 99 10.58 -4.25 -18.98
N GLU A 100 10.65 -5.29 -18.16
CA GLU A 100 10.93 -6.65 -18.59
C GLU A 100 9.71 -7.29 -19.28
N ILE A 101 9.98 -8.24 -20.16
CA ILE A 101 8.93 -8.99 -20.88
C ILE A 101 8.07 -9.78 -19.91
N GLU A 102 8.66 -10.25 -18.83
CA GLU A 102 7.99 -10.98 -17.75
C GLU A 102 6.93 -10.12 -17.09
N TYR A 103 7.18 -8.83 -16.93
CA TYR A 103 6.18 -7.91 -16.36
C TYR A 103 4.98 -7.71 -17.29
N LYS A 104 5.20 -7.67 -18.62
CA LYS A 104 4.09 -7.68 -19.59
C LYS A 104 3.25 -8.96 -19.49
N LYS A 105 3.88 -10.12 -19.30
CA LYS A 105 3.15 -11.37 -19.07
C LYS A 105 2.33 -11.31 -17.77
N ARG A 106 2.87 -10.71 -16.72
CA ARG A 106 2.14 -10.47 -15.46
C ARG A 106 0.94 -9.54 -15.67
N LEU A 107 1.09 -8.43 -16.41
CA LEU A 107 -0.02 -7.54 -16.77
C LEU A 107 -1.16 -8.32 -17.44
N LEU A 108 -0.84 -9.18 -18.41
CA LEU A 108 -1.84 -10.02 -19.11
C LEU A 108 -2.53 -11.01 -18.18
N SER A 109 -1.80 -11.64 -17.27
CA SER A 109 -2.35 -12.64 -16.35
C SER A 109 -3.17 -12.01 -15.21
N CYS A 110 -2.81 -10.80 -14.77
CA CYS A 110 -3.50 -10.07 -13.71
C CYS A 110 -4.71 -9.26 -14.21
N TYR A 111 -4.82 -9.01 -15.52
CA TYR A 111 -5.86 -8.16 -16.09
C TYR A 111 -7.28 -8.49 -15.57
N PRO A 112 -8.09 -7.51 -15.15
CA PRO A 112 -7.94 -6.05 -15.27
C PRO A 112 -7.27 -5.38 -14.06
N ILE A 113 -6.68 -6.13 -13.14
CA ILE A 113 -5.99 -5.57 -11.96
C ILE A 113 -4.50 -5.42 -12.29
N HIS A 114 -3.93 -4.26 -11.96
CA HIS A 114 -2.50 -4.04 -12.13
C HIS A 114 -1.67 -4.90 -11.17
N PRO A 115 -0.54 -5.52 -11.59
CA PRO A 115 0.29 -6.38 -10.73
C PRO A 115 0.70 -5.73 -9.41
N GLU A 116 1.01 -4.43 -9.39
CA GLU A 116 1.42 -3.69 -8.18
C GLU A 116 0.34 -3.71 -7.07
N VAL A 117 -0.95 -3.82 -7.40
CA VAL A 117 -2.01 -4.01 -6.39
C VAL A 117 -1.81 -5.33 -5.65
N PHE A 118 -1.55 -6.39 -6.40
CA PHE A 118 -1.31 -7.72 -5.82
C PHE A 118 0.00 -7.76 -5.05
N ASP A 119 1.07 -7.17 -5.58
CA ASP A 119 2.37 -7.12 -4.90
C ASP A 119 2.21 -6.45 -3.52
N ARG A 120 1.54 -5.30 -3.44
CA ARG A 120 1.28 -4.63 -2.15
C ARG A 120 0.41 -5.48 -1.22
N LEU A 121 -0.65 -6.09 -1.74
CA LEU A 121 -1.57 -6.88 -0.90
C LEU A 121 -0.96 -8.21 -0.45
N TYR A 122 -0.16 -8.88 -1.27
CA TYR A 122 0.43 -10.17 -0.92
C TYR A 122 1.80 -10.06 -0.24
N GLU A 123 2.59 -9.03 -0.53
CA GLU A 123 3.90 -8.84 0.09
C GLU A 123 3.80 -8.04 1.39
N ASP A 124 3.08 -6.92 1.36
CA ASP A 124 3.02 -6.00 2.49
C ASP A 124 1.86 -6.34 3.44
N TRP A 125 0.63 -6.43 2.94
CA TRP A 125 -0.55 -6.66 3.78
C TRP A 125 -0.67 -8.07 4.32
N ALA A 126 -0.14 -9.07 3.61
CA ALA A 126 -0.09 -10.44 4.09
C ALA A 126 0.78 -10.64 5.35
N THR A 127 1.59 -9.64 5.72
CA THR A 127 2.36 -9.64 6.97
C THR A 127 1.51 -9.32 8.20
N LEU A 128 0.31 -8.79 7.99
CA LEU A 128 -0.65 -8.52 9.07
C LEU A 128 -1.36 -9.80 9.47
N GLU A 129 -1.22 -10.22 10.72
CA GLU A 129 -1.82 -11.45 11.26
C GLU A 129 -3.32 -11.58 11.01
N ARG A 130 -4.05 -10.45 11.05
CA ARG A 130 -5.50 -10.41 10.83
C ARG A 130 -5.92 -10.34 9.37
N PHE A 131 -4.99 -10.07 8.45
CA PHE A 131 -5.26 -10.04 7.02
C PHE A 131 -5.11 -11.44 6.45
N GLN A 132 -6.23 -12.17 6.38
CA GLN A 132 -6.28 -13.54 5.87
C GLN A 132 -5.96 -13.57 4.38
N ARG A 133 -4.70 -13.35 3.99
CA ARG A 133 -4.18 -13.41 2.61
C ARG A 133 -5.27 -13.37 1.52
N THR A 134 -5.52 -14.49 0.84
CA THR A 134 -6.48 -14.56 -0.29
C THR A 134 -7.89 -14.10 0.07
N ARG A 135 -8.41 -14.43 1.27
CA ARG A 135 -9.75 -14.01 1.71
C ARG A 135 -9.82 -12.50 1.96
N GLY A 136 -8.81 -11.92 2.59
CA GLY A 136 -8.71 -10.47 2.80
C GLY A 136 -8.62 -9.71 1.48
N VAL A 137 -7.78 -10.19 0.55
CA VAL A 137 -7.67 -9.61 -0.80
C VAL A 137 -9.00 -9.70 -1.55
N LEU A 138 -9.69 -10.85 -1.52
CA LEU A 138 -10.98 -11.03 -2.18
C LEU A 138 -12.05 -10.06 -1.65
N ARG A 139 -12.14 -9.89 -0.34
CA ARG A 139 -13.12 -8.98 0.28
C ARG A 139 -12.85 -7.53 -0.09
N LEU A 140 -11.60 -7.09 0.05
CA LEU A 140 -11.19 -5.73 -0.30
C LEU A 140 -11.45 -5.47 -1.80
N MET A 141 -10.98 -6.36 -2.67
CA MET A 141 -11.13 -6.16 -4.11
C MET A 141 -12.58 -6.25 -4.57
N ALA A 142 -13.42 -7.06 -3.94
CA ALA A 142 -14.86 -7.07 -4.23
C ALA A 142 -15.51 -5.72 -3.90
N ALA A 143 -15.17 -5.10 -2.76
CA ALA A 143 -15.63 -3.77 -2.42
C ALA A 143 -15.11 -2.71 -3.41
N VAL A 144 -13.82 -2.74 -3.74
CA VAL A 144 -13.19 -1.82 -4.71
C VAL A 144 -13.86 -1.92 -6.09
N ILE A 145 -14.02 -3.14 -6.61
CA ILE A 145 -14.63 -3.36 -7.94
C ILE A 145 -16.09 -2.87 -7.96
N HIS A 146 -16.84 -3.13 -6.89
CA HIS A 146 -18.21 -2.65 -6.78
C HIS A 146 -18.28 -1.12 -6.89
N GLU A 147 -17.45 -0.41 -6.13
CA GLU A 147 -17.45 1.05 -6.11
C GLU A 147 -16.94 1.65 -7.44
N LEU A 148 -15.91 1.06 -8.03
CA LEU A 148 -15.43 1.49 -9.36
C LEU A 148 -16.50 1.28 -10.44
N TRP A 149 -17.23 0.17 -10.39
CA TRP A 149 -18.32 -0.12 -11.31
C TRP A 149 -19.47 0.87 -11.13
N MET A 150 -19.92 1.10 -9.89
CA MET A 150 -21.00 2.06 -9.59
C MET A 150 -20.61 3.49 -9.94
N GLY A 151 -19.34 3.85 -9.77
CA GLY A 151 -18.76 5.14 -10.14
C GLY A 151 -18.48 5.32 -11.63
N SER A 152 -18.70 4.28 -12.45
CA SER A 152 -18.38 4.28 -13.90
C SER A 152 -16.91 4.65 -14.15
N ASP A 153 -15.99 4.10 -13.38
CA ASP A 153 -14.54 4.33 -13.54
C ASP A 153 -14.10 3.96 -14.95
N ALA A 154 -13.38 4.89 -15.60
CA ALA A 154 -12.89 4.73 -16.96
C ALA A 154 -11.41 4.29 -17.03
N GLY A 155 -10.81 3.91 -15.92
CA GLY A 155 -9.43 3.46 -15.85
C GLY A 155 -9.18 2.22 -16.72
N LEU A 156 -8.03 2.18 -17.37
CA LEU A 156 -7.64 1.04 -18.22
C LEU A 156 -7.33 -0.22 -17.42
N LEU A 157 -6.79 -0.04 -16.21
CA LEU A 157 -6.54 -1.08 -15.21
C LEU A 157 -6.95 -0.56 -13.83
N ILE A 158 -7.28 -1.46 -12.92
CA ILE A 158 -7.43 -1.16 -11.50
C ILE A 158 -6.02 -1.02 -10.91
N MET A 159 -5.62 0.23 -10.68
CA MET A 159 -4.30 0.61 -10.16
C MET A 159 -4.35 0.81 -8.64
N PRO A 160 -3.22 0.80 -7.91
CA PRO A 160 -3.18 1.24 -6.51
C PRO A 160 -3.83 2.61 -6.30
N GLY A 161 -3.55 3.57 -7.20
CA GLY A 161 -4.16 4.90 -7.16
C GLY A 161 -5.65 4.95 -7.50
N SER A 162 -6.23 3.89 -8.07
CA SER A 162 -7.66 3.81 -8.40
C SER A 162 -8.54 3.42 -7.21
N LEU A 163 -7.97 2.87 -6.13
CA LEU A 163 -8.75 2.38 -5.00
C LEU A 163 -9.54 3.54 -4.34
N PRO A 164 -10.88 3.52 -4.34
CA PRO A 164 -11.70 4.64 -3.83
C PRO A 164 -11.77 4.61 -2.30
N MET A 165 -10.70 5.09 -1.65
CA MET A 165 -10.57 5.06 -0.18
C MET A 165 -11.44 6.10 0.52
N ASP A 166 -12.06 7.04 -0.22
CA ASP A 166 -13.07 7.98 0.28
C ASP A 166 -14.40 7.30 0.60
N VAL A 167 -14.65 6.14 -0.01
CA VAL A 167 -15.87 5.37 0.23
C VAL A 167 -15.74 4.55 1.53
N PRO A 168 -16.67 4.67 2.48
CA PRO A 168 -16.58 3.98 3.78
C PRO A 168 -16.38 2.48 3.65
N ASN A 169 -17.09 1.82 2.74
CA ASN A 169 -17.01 0.38 2.55
C ASN A 169 -15.58 -0.10 2.20
N VAL A 170 -14.88 0.61 1.30
CA VAL A 170 -13.49 0.31 0.93
C VAL A 170 -12.53 0.69 2.06
N ARG A 171 -12.73 1.87 2.64
CA ARG A 171 -11.90 2.37 3.74
C ARG A 171 -11.95 1.45 4.95
N ASP A 172 -13.13 0.99 5.33
CA ASP A 172 -13.31 0.12 6.49
C ASP A 172 -12.70 -1.28 6.24
N GLU A 173 -12.79 -1.82 5.02
CA GLU A 173 -12.09 -3.07 4.67
C GLU A 173 -10.57 -2.93 4.72
N LEU A 174 -10.01 -1.78 4.30
CA LEU A 174 -8.60 -1.49 4.42
C LEU A 174 -8.16 -1.31 5.88
N THR A 175 -8.87 -0.50 6.65
CA THR A 175 -8.41 -0.08 7.97
C THR A 175 -8.73 -1.06 9.10
N ARG A 176 -9.65 -2.02 8.91
CA ARG A 176 -10.04 -3.01 9.92
C ARG A 176 -8.89 -3.84 10.47
N HIS A 177 -7.84 -4.02 9.69
CA HIS A 177 -6.67 -4.82 10.04
C HIS A 177 -5.53 -3.98 10.63
N LEU A 178 -5.69 -2.65 10.62
CA LEU A 178 -4.73 -1.68 11.11
C LEU A 178 -5.06 -1.26 12.55
N SER A 179 -4.10 -0.60 13.21
CA SER A 179 -4.32 -0.04 14.54
C SER A 179 -5.27 1.17 14.51
N GLU A 180 -5.71 1.60 15.68
CA GLU A 180 -6.53 2.81 15.79
C GLU A 180 -5.86 4.04 15.17
N GLY A 181 -6.69 4.96 14.65
CA GLY A 181 -6.24 6.20 14.01
C GLY A 181 -6.09 6.12 12.49
N TRP A 182 -5.91 4.94 11.89
CA TRP A 182 -5.76 4.84 10.44
C TRP A 182 -7.00 5.25 9.66
N ASN A 183 -8.21 4.95 10.15
CA ASN A 183 -9.45 5.36 9.47
C ASN A 183 -9.53 6.89 9.36
N ALA A 184 -9.26 7.60 10.46
CA ALA A 184 -9.24 9.06 10.49
C ALA A 184 -8.10 9.64 9.63
N LEU A 185 -6.94 8.96 9.59
CA LEU A 185 -5.83 9.37 8.74
C LEU A 185 -6.20 9.26 7.26
N VAL A 186 -6.80 8.14 6.83
CA VAL A 186 -7.25 7.97 5.44
C VAL A 186 -8.23 9.06 5.05
N ASP A 187 -9.20 9.36 5.91
CA ASP A 187 -10.20 10.40 5.65
C ASP A 187 -9.60 11.81 5.54
N LYS A 188 -8.59 12.14 6.36
CA LYS A 188 -8.02 13.50 6.42
C LYS A 188 -6.82 13.70 5.51
N GLU A 189 -5.99 12.70 5.33
CA GLU A 189 -4.67 12.82 4.70
C GLU A 189 -4.53 12.05 3.38
N VAL A 190 -5.48 11.16 3.04
CA VAL A 190 -5.36 10.34 1.83
C VAL A 190 -6.46 10.68 0.83
N ASP A 191 -7.73 10.49 1.18
CA ASP A 191 -8.79 10.47 0.16
C ASP A 191 -10.16 11.01 0.59
N GLY A 192 -10.36 11.50 1.80
CA GLY A 192 -11.65 12.06 2.20
C GLY A 192 -12.01 13.36 1.46
N LYS A 193 -13.29 13.72 1.44
CA LYS A 193 -13.82 14.94 0.78
C LYS A 193 -13.17 16.24 1.27
N HIS A 194 -12.60 16.23 2.46
CA HIS A 194 -11.89 17.37 3.07
C HIS A 194 -10.38 17.12 3.19
N SER A 195 -9.87 16.02 2.60
CA SER A 195 -8.46 15.69 2.65
C SER A 195 -7.62 16.70 1.87
N ARG A 196 -6.35 16.86 2.27
CA ARG A 196 -5.41 17.71 1.54
C ARG A 196 -5.23 17.30 0.07
N PRO A 197 -5.08 15.99 -0.28
CA PRO A 197 -5.02 15.58 -1.68
C PRO A 197 -6.25 15.98 -2.48
N TYR A 198 -7.45 15.85 -1.90
CA TYR A 198 -8.68 16.30 -2.54
C TYR A 198 -8.66 17.81 -2.80
N GLN A 199 -8.30 18.61 -1.80
CA GLN A 199 -8.21 20.08 -1.92
C GLN A 199 -7.18 20.50 -2.98
N GLN A 200 -6.04 19.84 -3.06
CA GLN A 200 -5.02 20.10 -4.09
C GLN A 200 -5.54 19.78 -5.49
N ASP A 201 -6.24 18.67 -5.67
CA ASP A 201 -6.85 18.31 -6.94
C ASP A 201 -7.91 19.33 -7.36
N GLN A 202 -8.68 19.90 -6.41
CA GLN A 202 -9.64 20.97 -6.71
C GLN A 202 -8.96 22.32 -7.04
N ALA A 203 -7.87 22.65 -6.35
CA ALA A 203 -7.17 23.92 -6.51
C ALA A 203 -6.32 23.99 -7.78
N VAL A 204 -5.76 22.87 -8.23
CA VAL A 204 -4.83 22.80 -9.36
C VAL A 204 -5.44 21.99 -10.50
N SER A 205 -5.93 22.67 -11.53
CA SER A 205 -6.66 22.05 -12.66
C SER A 205 -5.92 20.86 -13.31
N ARG A 206 -4.58 20.93 -13.44
CA ARG A 206 -3.80 19.80 -14.00
C ARG A 206 -3.79 18.57 -13.09
N TYR A 207 -3.89 18.75 -11.75
CA TYR A 207 -4.02 17.64 -10.82
C TYR A 207 -5.45 17.08 -10.84
N GLY A 208 -6.45 17.96 -10.81
CA GLY A 208 -7.85 17.58 -10.79
C GLY A 208 -8.28 16.75 -11.99
N LYS A 209 -7.76 17.04 -13.18
CA LYS A 209 -8.04 16.24 -14.39
C LYS A 209 -7.64 14.78 -14.28
N LEU A 210 -6.59 14.50 -13.52
CA LEU A 210 -6.04 13.16 -13.33
C LEU A 210 -6.29 12.61 -11.92
N LEU A 211 -6.91 13.39 -11.01
CA LEU A 211 -6.97 13.11 -9.58
C LEU A 211 -5.57 12.81 -9.01
N ALA A 212 -4.56 13.55 -9.45
CA ALA A 212 -3.17 13.19 -9.30
C ALA A 212 -2.73 13.09 -7.83
N SER A 213 -3.14 14.07 -7.01
CA SER A 213 -2.81 14.08 -5.58
C SER A 213 -3.46 12.92 -4.83
N ARG A 214 -4.73 12.64 -5.11
CA ARG A 214 -5.47 11.51 -4.52
C ARG A 214 -4.88 10.17 -4.95
N ARG A 215 -4.58 9.99 -6.26
CA ARG A 215 -3.98 8.75 -6.78
C ARG A 215 -2.61 8.48 -6.14
N VAL A 216 -1.77 9.51 -5.99
CA VAL A 216 -0.48 9.41 -5.29
C VAL A 216 -0.68 9.03 -3.82
N ALA A 217 -1.56 9.73 -3.11
CA ALA A 217 -1.84 9.47 -1.70
C ALA A 217 -2.38 8.05 -1.46
N ARG A 218 -3.32 7.58 -2.28
CA ARG A 218 -3.87 6.22 -2.25
C ARG A 218 -2.79 5.16 -2.46
N THR A 219 -1.91 5.37 -3.44
CA THR A 219 -0.80 4.45 -3.74
C THR A 219 0.16 4.35 -2.57
N ILE A 220 0.57 5.48 -1.98
CA ILE A 220 1.44 5.49 -0.81
C ILE A 220 0.74 4.81 0.38
N MET A 221 -0.53 5.07 0.60
CA MET A 221 -1.30 4.44 1.67
C MET A 221 -1.32 2.92 1.52
N LEU A 222 -1.63 2.42 0.33
CA LEU A 222 -1.67 0.98 0.08
C LEU A 222 -0.32 0.31 0.33
N GLY A 223 0.78 0.93 -0.08
CA GLY A 223 2.11 0.34 0.05
C GLY A 223 2.82 0.62 1.38
N SER A 224 2.27 1.50 2.25
CA SER A 224 2.95 1.88 3.50
C SER A 224 2.18 1.58 4.78
N ALA A 225 0.86 1.44 4.72
CA ALA A 225 0.04 1.21 5.91
C ALA A 225 0.44 -0.03 6.73
N PRO A 226 0.82 -1.16 6.10
CA PRO A 226 1.24 -2.35 6.84
C PRO A 226 2.65 -2.26 7.42
N THR A 227 3.46 -1.29 7.05
CA THR A 227 4.85 -1.23 7.50
C THR A 227 4.94 -1.03 9.01
N VAL A 228 5.41 -2.05 9.72
CA VAL A 228 5.61 -2.01 11.16
C VAL A 228 6.81 -1.10 11.47
N ARG A 229 6.71 -0.32 12.56
CA ARG A 229 7.76 0.62 13.00
C ARG A 229 9.16 0.00 13.16
N GLN A 230 9.24 -1.29 13.31
CA GLN A 230 10.49 -2.03 13.52
C GLN A 230 11.16 -2.50 12.22
N GLN A 231 10.53 -2.32 11.06
CA GLN A 231 11.16 -2.69 9.79
C GLN A 231 12.30 -1.72 9.45
N SER A 232 13.43 -2.26 9.01
CA SER A 232 14.61 -1.49 8.60
C SER A 232 14.36 -0.67 7.33
N VAL A 233 13.45 -1.15 6.46
CA VAL A 233 13.08 -0.48 5.21
C VAL A 233 11.59 -0.19 5.24
N ARG A 234 11.21 1.10 5.28
CA ARG A 234 9.81 1.54 5.34
C ARG A 234 9.40 2.21 4.04
N GLY A 235 8.11 2.11 3.76
CA GLY A 235 7.46 2.90 2.73
C GLY A 235 7.70 2.43 1.31
N VAL A 236 7.11 3.16 0.39
CA VAL A 236 7.08 2.90 -1.05
C VAL A 236 8.09 3.80 -1.77
N GLU A 237 8.85 3.24 -2.67
CA GLU A 237 9.77 4.00 -3.52
C GLU A 237 9.01 4.90 -4.49
N ALA A 238 9.57 6.08 -4.80
CA ALA A 238 8.99 7.02 -5.75
C ALA A 238 8.69 6.37 -7.11
N ALA A 239 9.56 5.47 -7.58
CA ALA A 239 9.35 4.72 -8.82
C ALA A 239 8.10 3.82 -8.75
N ARG A 240 7.86 3.17 -7.60
CA ARG A 240 6.66 2.37 -7.38
C ARG A 240 5.40 3.22 -7.19
N VAL A 241 5.53 4.42 -6.61
CA VAL A 241 4.42 5.37 -6.57
C VAL A 241 4.00 5.73 -7.99
N ARG A 242 4.97 6.08 -8.87
CA ARG A 242 4.69 6.35 -10.29
C ARG A 242 4.06 5.16 -11.00
N LEU A 243 4.57 3.95 -10.73
CA LEU A 243 4.01 2.70 -11.27
C LEU A 243 2.54 2.49 -10.88
N GLY A 244 2.18 2.85 -9.65
CA GLY A 244 0.83 2.69 -9.10
C GLY A 244 -0.18 3.75 -9.52
N VAL A 245 0.26 4.84 -10.17
CA VAL A 245 -0.63 5.96 -10.54
C VAL A 245 -0.72 6.21 -12.03
N SER A 246 0.36 5.95 -12.81
CA SER A 246 0.44 6.37 -14.21
C SER A 246 -0.31 5.46 -15.15
N GLN A 247 -1.08 6.03 -16.06
CA GLN A 247 -1.70 5.32 -17.17
C GLN A 247 -1.15 5.81 -18.53
N PRO A 248 -1.17 4.97 -19.56
CA PRO A 248 -0.71 5.36 -20.89
C PRO A 248 -1.38 6.64 -21.39
N GLY A 249 -0.56 7.59 -21.85
CA GLY A 249 -1.01 8.90 -22.32
C GLY A 249 -1.09 9.98 -21.24
N GLU A 250 -0.87 9.67 -19.98
CA GLU A 250 -0.80 10.64 -18.89
C GLU A 250 0.63 11.15 -18.68
N SER A 251 0.77 12.40 -18.24
CA SER A 251 2.08 12.99 -17.94
C SER A 251 2.58 12.59 -16.56
N ILE A 252 3.68 11.84 -16.50
CA ILE A 252 4.36 11.42 -15.26
C ILE A 252 4.78 12.62 -14.41
N ALA A 253 5.18 13.72 -15.05
CA ALA A 253 5.58 14.96 -14.38
C ALA A 253 4.48 15.52 -13.47
N VAL A 254 3.20 15.37 -13.84
CA VAL A 254 2.06 15.81 -13.03
C VAL A 254 2.00 15.05 -11.70
N PHE A 255 2.28 13.76 -11.72
CA PHE A 255 2.31 12.94 -10.50
C PHE A 255 3.53 13.24 -9.63
N ASN A 256 4.69 13.54 -10.24
CA ASN A 256 5.88 13.98 -9.51
C ASN A 256 5.63 15.31 -8.79
N ASP A 257 5.02 16.27 -9.50
CA ASP A 257 4.65 17.56 -8.90
C ASP A 257 3.63 17.40 -7.77
N ALA A 258 2.61 16.55 -7.95
CA ALA A 258 1.63 16.22 -6.92
C ALA A 258 2.29 15.57 -5.69
N LEU A 259 3.22 14.63 -5.87
CA LEU A 259 3.97 13.99 -4.80
C LEU A 259 4.78 15.01 -3.98
N ASN A 260 5.51 15.91 -4.66
CA ASN A 260 6.28 16.97 -4.00
C ASN A 260 5.37 17.93 -3.21
N ALA A 261 4.22 18.29 -3.78
CA ALA A 261 3.24 19.14 -3.11
C ALA A 261 2.64 18.45 -1.86
N LEU A 262 2.36 17.15 -1.94
CA LEU A 262 1.89 16.37 -0.79
C LEU A 262 2.96 16.25 0.30
N GLN A 263 4.21 15.98 -0.05
CA GLN A 263 5.32 15.90 0.89
C GLN A 263 5.45 17.19 1.70
N SER A 264 5.24 18.34 1.08
CA SER A 264 5.35 19.64 1.76
C SER A 264 4.10 20.01 2.59
N SER A 265 2.93 19.44 2.32
CA SER A 265 1.65 19.85 2.90
C SER A 265 1.05 18.87 3.91
N LEU A 266 1.31 17.56 3.76
CA LEU A 266 0.71 16.55 4.62
C LEU A 266 1.39 16.46 5.99
N ALA A 267 0.57 16.29 7.02
CA ALA A 267 1.02 16.22 8.41
C ALA A 267 1.54 14.85 8.84
N TYR A 268 1.08 13.79 8.16
CA TYR A 268 1.34 12.39 8.52
C TYR A 268 2.10 11.62 7.45
N LEU A 269 2.53 12.28 6.39
CA LEU A 269 3.37 11.71 5.34
C LEU A 269 4.84 11.90 5.69
N TYR A 270 5.55 10.79 5.80
CA TYR A 270 6.97 10.72 6.07
C TYR A 270 7.75 10.40 4.80
N THR A 271 9.02 10.80 4.81
CA THR A 271 9.99 10.43 3.80
C THR A 271 11.33 10.07 4.47
N ASN A 272 12.12 9.24 3.80
CA ASN A 272 13.49 8.97 4.22
C ASN A 272 14.42 10.18 3.89
N PRO A 273 15.65 10.21 4.40
CA PRO A 273 16.58 11.32 4.15
C PRO A 273 16.88 11.58 2.67
N SER A 274 16.86 10.55 1.83
CA SER A 274 17.06 10.65 0.37
C SER A 274 15.82 11.17 -0.38
N ALA A 275 14.68 11.31 0.29
CA ALA A 275 13.39 11.69 -0.27
C ALA A 275 12.92 10.81 -1.46
N ASP A 276 13.30 9.54 -1.45
CA ASP A 276 12.96 8.57 -2.49
C ASP A 276 11.96 7.49 -2.03
N ARG A 277 11.64 7.44 -0.71
CA ARG A 277 10.64 6.54 -0.12
C ARG A 277 9.65 7.31 0.73
N PHE A 278 8.38 6.93 0.66
CA PHE A 278 7.26 7.61 1.30
C PHE A 278 6.38 6.64 2.07
N TRP A 279 5.91 7.04 3.26
CA TRP A 279 4.98 6.25 4.08
C TRP A 279 4.13 7.12 4.98
N TYR A 280 2.96 6.63 5.33
CA TYR A 280 2.12 7.23 6.36
C TYR A 280 2.41 6.62 7.75
N ASP A 281 2.27 7.42 8.78
CA ASP A 281 2.24 6.96 10.18
C ASP A 281 1.11 7.71 10.91
N THR A 282 0.53 7.10 11.93
CA THR A 282 -0.52 7.70 12.77
C THR A 282 0.00 8.80 13.70
N ARG A 283 1.31 8.98 13.81
CA ARG A 283 1.93 10.10 14.51
C ARG A 283 2.21 11.26 13.53
N PRO A 284 1.99 12.51 13.93
CA PRO A 284 2.35 13.64 13.09
C PRO A 284 3.87 13.76 12.89
N THR A 285 4.28 14.30 11.75
CA THR A 285 5.68 14.60 11.47
C THR A 285 6.23 15.63 12.45
N LEU A 286 7.56 15.67 12.63
CA LEU A 286 8.21 16.69 13.45
C LEU A 286 7.86 18.11 12.98
N ARG A 287 7.80 18.32 11.66
CA ARG A 287 7.38 19.60 11.09
C ARG A 287 6.00 20.01 11.61
N LYS A 288 5.00 19.12 11.49
CA LYS A 288 3.65 19.41 11.98
C LYS A 288 3.62 19.66 13.49
N THR A 289 4.38 18.89 14.25
CA THR A 289 4.49 19.07 15.69
C THR A 289 5.08 20.46 16.05
N VAL A 290 6.08 20.89 15.29
CA VAL A 290 6.68 22.23 15.47
C VAL A 290 5.70 23.33 15.08
N GLU A 291 5.02 23.21 13.94
CA GLU A 291 3.98 24.15 13.50
C GLU A 291 2.87 24.29 14.55
N ASP A 292 2.35 23.16 15.05
CA ASP A 292 1.29 23.16 16.06
C ASP A 292 1.76 23.79 17.39
N ARG A 293 3.01 23.56 17.79
CA ARG A 293 3.56 24.23 18.98
C ARG A 293 3.81 25.73 18.75
N ALA A 294 4.28 26.09 17.56
CA ALA A 294 4.50 27.48 17.21
C ALA A 294 3.20 28.31 17.27
N THR A 295 2.07 27.73 16.85
CA THR A 295 0.77 28.41 16.96
C THR A 295 0.25 28.60 18.39
N GLN A 296 0.83 27.87 19.37
CA GLN A 296 0.48 27.98 20.79
C GLN A 296 1.31 29.01 21.53
N VAL A 297 2.40 29.51 20.91
CA VAL A 297 3.28 30.52 21.50
C VAL A 297 2.72 31.91 21.20
N SER A 298 2.52 32.73 22.23
CA SER A 298 2.04 34.10 22.08
C SER A 298 3.11 35.03 21.52
N GLU A 299 2.70 36.07 20.82
CA GLU A 299 3.62 37.07 20.27
C GLU A 299 4.50 37.71 21.37
N SER A 300 3.94 37.97 22.56
CA SER A 300 4.68 38.48 23.72
C SER A 300 5.76 37.52 24.24
N GLU A 301 5.53 36.21 24.18
CA GLU A 301 6.54 35.20 24.54
C GLU A 301 7.68 35.18 23.52
N VAL A 302 7.36 35.35 22.23
CA VAL A 302 8.36 35.41 21.15
C VAL A 302 9.23 36.66 21.33
N GLU A 303 8.61 37.82 21.55
CA GLU A 303 9.33 39.08 21.80
C GLU A 303 10.24 38.99 23.03
N PHE A 304 9.75 38.47 24.15
CA PHE A 304 10.53 38.23 25.35
C PHE A 304 11.74 37.32 25.12
N GLU A 305 11.54 36.22 24.36
CA GLU A 305 12.64 35.30 24.06
C GLU A 305 13.68 35.92 23.11
N ILE A 306 13.25 36.72 22.13
CA ILE A 306 14.15 37.49 21.26
C ILE A 306 14.97 38.45 22.08
N GLU A 307 14.33 39.26 22.94
CA GLU A 307 15.03 40.19 23.83
C GLU A 307 16.04 39.47 24.73
N ARG A 308 15.66 38.35 25.31
CA ARG A 308 16.53 37.51 26.14
C ARG A 308 17.76 37.01 25.38
N ARG A 309 17.60 36.60 24.13
CA ARG A 309 18.71 36.15 23.27
C ARG A 309 19.61 37.29 22.85
N LEU A 310 19.03 38.40 22.46
CA LEU A 310 19.81 39.61 22.11
C LEU A 310 20.68 40.11 23.29
N LYS A 311 20.12 40.11 24.51
CA LYS A 311 20.89 40.47 25.71
C LYS A 311 22.05 39.51 26.02
N LYS A 312 22.01 38.29 25.55
CA LYS A 312 23.06 37.27 25.72
C LYS A 312 24.11 37.28 24.61
N LEU A 313 23.87 38.00 23.50
CA LEU A 313 24.86 38.11 22.42
C LEU A 313 26.14 38.76 22.95
N ARG A 314 27.26 38.06 22.77
CA ARG A 314 28.57 38.62 23.13
C ARG A 314 28.94 39.73 22.15
N ARG A 315 29.57 40.77 22.65
CA ARG A 315 30.18 41.81 21.82
C ARG A 315 31.34 41.19 21.06
N GLU A 316 31.20 41.01 19.76
CA GLU A 316 32.29 40.59 18.87
C GLU A 316 32.59 41.73 17.91
N GLN A 317 33.89 41.99 17.70
CA GLN A 317 34.30 42.99 16.71
C GLN A 317 33.76 42.55 15.33
N PRO A 318 33.27 43.47 14.47
CA PRO A 318 33.45 44.94 14.55
C PRO A 318 32.32 45.71 15.28
N PHE A 319 31.38 45.04 15.95
CA PHE A 319 30.23 45.70 16.58
C PHE A 319 30.56 46.19 17.98
N ALA A 320 30.32 47.50 18.25
CA ALA A 320 30.53 48.12 19.56
C ALA A 320 29.46 47.76 20.59
N GLY A 321 28.28 47.33 20.16
CA GLY A 321 27.15 46.87 20.98
C GLY A 321 25.96 46.47 20.13
N VAL A 322 25.07 45.68 20.74
CA VAL A 322 23.73 45.41 20.22
C VAL A 322 22.77 46.12 21.16
N HIS A 323 21.94 47.01 20.61
CA HIS A 323 20.94 47.78 21.35
C HIS A 323 19.56 47.30 21.05
#